data_8293adada6ef1c01503e05b6ba4b0bc5
#
_entry.id   8293adada6ef1c01503e05b6ba4b0bc5
#
_cell.length_a   1.000
_cell.length_b   1.000
_cell.length_c   1.000
_cell.angle_alpha   90.00
_cell.angle_beta   90.00
_cell.angle_gamma   90.00
#
_symmetry.space_group_name_H-M   'P 1'
#
loop_
_entity.id
_entity.type
_entity.pdbx_description
1 polymer ?
#
loop_
_entity_poly.entity_id
_entity_poly.type
_entity_poly.pdbx_seq_one_letter_code
_entity_poly.pdbx_strand_id
1 'polypeptide(L)'
;MPGFTTHYLFGIDACRRLTSTSMHNMIRRDHSAYALGLQGPDLFFYYLPSYLMHRKNIGDLAHRKDTVQFFANLLQSRKLFAGKKHSLSIADAYICGFMGHYTLDCTIHPYVYAFTGYNAQTPPSNTEYFGQHAYFETELDSELLYEKKHLYPSQFHQNATIRLTTLQRKVIVRMLCYAYRNTYPDISVSELFLSGAPFWMKLGTHLLNDPSGQKKVLSRLIEKIFLGRAFLSPMVA
;
A
#
# COMPACT_ATOMS: atom_id res chain seq x y z
N MET A 1 7.84 4.18 3.97
CA MET A 1 6.37 4.19 4.09
C MET A 1 6.02 3.34 5.28
N PRO A 2 5.10 3.79 6.17
CA PRO A 2 4.59 2.90 7.20
C PRO A 2 4.18 1.58 6.57
N GLY A 3 4.42 0.46 7.26
CA GLY A 3 4.15 -0.84 6.68
C GLY A 3 2.66 -1.10 6.48
N PHE A 4 2.35 -2.20 5.85
CA PHE A 4 0.97 -2.61 5.53
C PHE A 4 0.03 -2.54 6.73
N THR A 5 0.50 -3.04 7.88
CA THR A 5 -0.31 -3.17 9.10
C THR A 5 -0.63 -1.81 9.69
N THR A 6 0.35 -0.91 9.73
CA THR A 6 0.17 0.46 10.26
C THR A 6 -0.87 1.23 9.45
N HIS A 7 -0.81 1.18 8.12
CA HIS A 7 -1.84 1.79 7.26
C HIS A 7 -3.24 1.22 7.53
N TYR A 8 -3.34 -0.09 7.65
CA TYR A 8 -4.60 -0.75 7.93
C TYR A 8 -5.18 -0.35 9.29
N LEU A 9 -4.37 -0.40 10.36
CA LEU A 9 -4.79 -0.05 11.72
C LEU A 9 -5.19 1.42 11.83
N PHE A 10 -4.40 2.33 11.22
CA PHE A 10 -4.74 3.74 11.13
C PHE A 10 -6.09 3.96 10.48
N GLY A 11 -6.35 3.31 9.35
CA GLY A 11 -7.63 3.44 8.65
C GLY A 11 -8.81 2.91 9.45
N ILE A 12 -8.64 1.81 10.19
CA ILE A 12 -9.69 1.30 11.10
C ILE A 12 -10.00 2.32 12.21
N ASP A 13 -8.98 2.90 12.82
CA ASP A 13 -9.15 3.90 13.87
C ASP A 13 -9.77 5.19 13.32
N ALA A 14 -9.35 5.64 12.16
CA ALA A 14 -9.93 6.79 11.46
C ALA A 14 -11.42 6.56 11.14
N CYS A 15 -11.75 5.38 10.59
CA CYS A 15 -13.14 5.02 10.31
C CYS A 15 -14.02 5.05 11.57
N ARG A 16 -13.53 4.55 12.70
CA ARG A 16 -14.26 4.57 13.98
C ARG A 16 -14.56 5.97 14.50
N ARG A 17 -13.72 6.95 14.15
CA ARG A 17 -13.85 8.36 14.58
C ARG A 17 -14.68 9.20 13.61
N LEU A 18 -15.15 8.63 12.50
CA LEU A 18 -16.03 9.36 11.56
C LEU A 18 -17.35 9.72 12.22
N THR A 19 -17.68 10.99 12.16
CA THR A 19 -18.97 11.53 12.64
C THR A 19 -20.09 11.32 11.63
N SER A 20 -19.75 11.19 10.33
CA SER A 20 -20.73 10.96 9.27
C SER A 20 -21.18 9.50 9.22
N THR A 21 -22.39 9.24 9.65
CA THR A 21 -23.02 7.91 9.56
C THR A 21 -23.06 7.36 8.13
N SER A 22 -23.28 8.23 7.15
CA SER A 22 -23.30 7.84 5.73
C SER A 22 -21.95 7.32 5.26
N MET A 23 -20.86 8.04 5.58
CA MET A 23 -19.49 7.61 5.25
C MET A 23 -19.12 6.32 5.97
N HIS A 24 -19.44 6.22 7.25
CA HIS A 24 -19.18 5.03 8.03
C HIS A 24 -19.86 3.80 7.44
N ASN A 25 -21.15 3.91 7.09
CA ASN A 25 -21.91 2.81 6.46
C ASN A 25 -21.37 2.45 5.07
N MET A 26 -20.94 3.43 4.28
CA MET A 26 -20.29 3.20 2.99
C MET A 26 -19.00 2.39 3.15
N ILE A 27 -18.11 2.80 4.04
CA ILE A 27 -16.84 2.10 4.30
C ILE A 27 -17.10 0.69 4.83
N ARG A 28 -18.05 0.49 5.74
CA ARG A 28 -18.42 -0.85 6.24
C ARG A 28 -18.89 -1.77 5.15
N ARG A 29 -19.73 -1.28 4.24
CA ARG A 29 -20.25 -2.08 3.11
C ARG A 29 -19.15 -2.46 2.13
N ASP A 30 -18.28 -1.52 1.80
CA ASP A 30 -17.22 -1.68 0.81
C ASP A 30 -15.83 -1.76 1.46
N HIS A 31 -15.74 -2.39 2.65
CA HIS A 31 -14.56 -2.43 3.51
C HIS A 31 -13.29 -2.90 2.79
N SER A 32 -13.38 -3.93 1.94
CA SER A 32 -12.20 -4.41 1.20
C SER A 32 -11.67 -3.39 0.19
N ALA A 33 -12.54 -2.58 -0.40
CA ALA A 33 -12.13 -1.48 -1.27
C ALA A 33 -11.42 -0.37 -0.46
N TYR A 34 -11.98 -0.02 0.70
CA TYR A 34 -11.35 0.90 1.64
C TYR A 34 -9.99 0.40 2.11
N ALA A 35 -9.90 -0.86 2.55
CA ALA A 35 -8.67 -1.48 3.03
C ALA A 35 -7.57 -1.53 1.96
N LEU A 36 -7.92 -1.81 0.69
CA LEU A 36 -6.96 -1.71 -0.40
C LEU A 36 -6.57 -0.24 -0.67
N GLY A 37 -7.50 0.70 -0.55
CA GLY A 37 -7.21 2.13 -0.66
C GLY A 37 -6.17 2.59 0.37
N LEU A 38 -6.25 2.08 1.61
CA LEU A 38 -5.27 2.36 2.68
C LEU A 38 -3.85 1.91 2.33
N GLN A 39 -3.68 1.01 1.38
CA GLN A 39 -2.36 0.65 0.86
C GLN A 39 -1.88 1.61 -0.23
N GLY A 40 -2.76 2.47 -0.74
CA GLY A 40 -2.41 3.49 -1.70
C GLY A 40 -1.61 2.97 -2.90
N PRO A 41 -0.56 3.70 -3.31
CA PRO A 41 0.34 3.28 -4.38
C PRO A 41 1.28 2.13 -3.99
N ASP A 42 1.40 1.78 -2.71
CA ASP A 42 2.22 0.67 -2.21
C ASP A 42 1.81 -0.68 -2.79
N LEU A 43 0.56 -0.79 -3.20
CA LEU A 43 0.07 -1.89 -4.00
C LEU A 43 1.05 -2.33 -5.10
N PHE A 44 1.73 -1.38 -5.74
CA PHE A 44 2.62 -1.64 -6.86
C PHE A 44 4.04 -2.03 -6.46
N PHE A 45 4.45 -1.85 -5.21
CA PHE A 45 5.73 -2.40 -4.73
C PHE A 45 5.71 -3.92 -4.60
N TYR A 46 4.55 -4.52 -4.42
CA TYR A 46 4.37 -5.96 -4.49
C TYR A 46 4.24 -6.49 -5.93
N TYR A 47 4.06 -5.60 -6.92
CA TYR A 47 3.71 -5.97 -8.29
C TYR A 47 4.96 -6.13 -9.16
N LEU A 48 5.54 -7.35 -9.17
CA LEU A 48 6.75 -7.65 -9.96
C LEU A 48 6.66 -7.19 -11.44
N PRO A 49 5.55 -7.36 -12.17
CA PRO A 49 5.47 -6.85 -13.53
C PRO A 49 5.70 -5.35 -13.68
N SER A 50 5.43 -4.55 -12.63
CA SER A 50 5.71 -3.10 -12.66
C SER A 50 7.20 -2.79 -12.78
N TYR A 51 8.07 -3.61 -12.19
CA TYR A 51 9.52 -3.45 -12.30
C TYR A 51 10.08 -3.94 -13.65
N LEU A 52 9.42 -4.93 -14.25
CA LEU A 52 9.88 -5.53 -15.51
C LEU A 52 9.47 -4.71 -16.74
N MET A 53 8.29 -4.09 -16.71
CA MET A 53 7.71 -3.36 -17.83
C MET A 53 8.04 -1.88 -17.84
N HIS A 54 8.36 -1.30 -16.70
CA HIS A 54 8.64 0.13 -16.55
C HIS A 54 10.03 0.33 -15.94
N ARG A 55 10.77 1.33 -16.42
CA ARG A 55 12.09 1.68 -15.85
C ARG A 55 12.01 2.08 -14.37
N LYS A 56 10.85 2.59 -13.93
CA LYS A 56 10.55 2.95 -12.53
C LYS A 56 9.25 2.28 -12.13
N ASN A 57 9.16 1.86 -10.88
CA ASN A 57 7.91 1.34 -10.35
C ASN A 57 6.82 2.41 -10.41
N ILE A 58 5.62 2.06 -10.92
CA ILE A 58 4.52 3.02 -11.06
C ILE A 58 3.98 3.50 -9.70
N GLY A 59 4.15 2.70 -8.64
CA GLY A 59 3.86 3.14 -7.27
C GLY A 59 4.76 4.29 -6.83
N ASP A 60 6.07 4.21 -7.11
CA ASP A 60 7.02 5.27 -6.79
C ASP A 60 6.68 6.59 -7.51
N LEU A 61 6.19 6.49 -8.76
CA LEU A 61 5.72 7.69 -9.48
C LEU A 61 4.55 8.36 -8.77
N ALA A 62 3.54 7.60 -8.35
CA ALA A 62 2.37 8.14 -7.68
C ALA A 62 2.70 8.73 -6.30
N HIS A 63 3.80 8.30 -5.64
CA HIS A 63 4.26 8.90 -4.38
C HIS A 63 5.01 10.22 -4.58
N ARG A 64 5.78 10.37 -5.67
CA ARG A 64 6.80 11.42 -5.79
C ARG A 64 6.54 12.45 -6.88
N LYS A 65 5.80 12.06 -7.92
CA LYS A 65 5.62 12.91 -9.10
C LYS A 65 4.16 13.25 -9.29
N ASP A 66 3.86 14.54 -9.41
CA ASP A 66 2.51 15.06 -9.74
C ASP A 66 1.40 14.47 -8.86
N THR A 67 1.69 14.24 -7.58
CA THR A 67 0.81 13.56 -6.62
C THR A 67 -0.54 14.25 -6.49
N VAL A 68 -0.56 15.60 -6.47
CA VAL A 68 -1.81 16.39 -6.41
C VAL A 68 -2.65 16.13 -7.65
N GLN A 69 -2.03 16.12 -8.84
CA GLN A 69 -2.73 15.86 -10.09
C GLN A 69 -3.23 14.42 -10.17
N PHE A 70 -2.43 13.46 -9.71
CA PHE A 70 -2.85 12.06 -9.62
C PHE A 70 -4.10 11.91 -8.75
N PHE A 71 -4.10 12.58 -7.60
CA PHE A 71 -5.24 12.54 -6.68
C PHE A 71 -6.48 13.20 -7.28
N ALA A 72 -6.32 14.35 -7.95
CA ALA A 72 -7.40 15.02 -8.65
C ALA A 72 -8.01 14.11 -9.75
N ASN A 73 -7.16 13.43 -10.52
CA ASN A 73 -7.59 12.49 -11.54
C ASN A 73 -8.25 11.24 -10.92
N LEU A 74 -7.78 10.77 -9.77
CA LEU A 74 -8.43 9.67 -9.04
C LEU A 74 -9.85 10.09 -8.59
N LEU A 75 -10.03 11.29 -8.07
CA LEU A 75 -11.34 11.85 -7.74
C LEU A 75 -12.24 11.99 -8.99
N GLN A 76 -11.70 12.52 -10.09
CA GLN A 76 -12.44 12.66 -11.35
C GLN A 76 -12.89 11.32 -11.95
N SER A 77 -12.16 10.22 -11.65
CA SER A 77 -12.52 8.89 -12.16
C SER A 77 -13.91 8.43 -11.69
N ARG A 78 -14.46 9.03 -10.62
CA ARG A 78 -15.83 8.78 -10.13
C ARG A 78 -16.88 8.95 -11.23
N LYS A 79 -16.67 9.86 -12.17
CA LYS A 79 -17.57 10.10 -13.31
C LYS A 79 -17.80 8.86 -14.19
N LEU A 80 -16.84 7.92 -14.22
CA LEU A 80 -16.96 6.63 -14.94
C LEU A 80 -18.10 5.75 -14.39
N PHE A 81 -18.59 6.06 -13.21
CA PHE A 81 -19.62 5.30 -12.49
C PHE A 81 -20.91 6.11 -12.25
N ALA A 82 -21.09 7.22 -12.98
CA ALA A 82 -22.30 8.02 -12.90
C ALA A 82 -23.55 7.12 -13.16
N GLY A 83 -24.56 7.25 -12.32
CA GLY A 83 -25.78 6.43 -12.37
C GLY A 83 -25.67 5.00 -11.81
N LYS A 84 -24.45 4.54 -11.44
CA LYS A 84 -24.19 3.20 -10.88
C LYS A 84 -23.90 3.29 -9.39
N LYS A 85 -24.94 3.43 -8.57
CA LYS A 85 -24.85 3.70 -7.11
C LYS A 85 -23.83 2.81 -6.37
N HIS A 86 -23.85 1.49 -6.61
CA HIS A 86 -22.92 0.56 -5.92
C HIS A 86 -21.48 0.75 -6.41
N SER A 87 -21.24 0.90 -7.71
CA SER A 87 -19.89 1.17 -8.23
C SER A 87 -19.33 2.50 -7.73
N LEU A 88 -20.18 3.53 -7.63
CA LEU A 88 -19.78 4.83 -7.05
C LEU A 88 -19.44 4.70 -5.57
N SER A 89 -20.19 3.92 -4.80
CA SER A 89 -19.88 3.64 -3.40
C SER A 89 -18.54 2.93 -3.23
N ILE A 90 -18.24 1.94 -4.07
CA ILE A 90 -16.94 1.26 -4.09
C ILE A 90 -15.81 2.26 -4.38
N ALA A 91 -16.03 3.13 -5.39
CA ALA A 91 -15.08 4.17 -5.74
C ALA A 91 -14.80 5.12 -4.57
N ASP A 92 -15.84 5.57 -3.91
CA ASP A 92 -15.76 6.48 -2.77
C ASP A 92 -15.05 5.82 -1.57
N ALA A 93 -15.36 4.56 -1.27
CA ALA A 93 -14.66 3.81 -0.21
C ALA A 93 -13.15 3.67 -0.51
N TYR A 94 -12.80 3.33 -1.76
CA TYR A 94 -11.40 3.24 -2.18
C TYR A 94 -10.69 4.59 -2.06
N ILE A 95 -11.30 5.68 -2.50
CA ILE A 95 -10.73 7.03 -2.39
C ILE A 95 -10.52 7.44 -0.93
N CYS A 96 -11.50 7.16 -0.05
CA CYS A 96 -11.34 7.43 1.38
C CYS A 96 -10.14 6.69 1.98
N GLY A 97 -9.95 5.43 1.61
CA GLY A 97 -8.75 4.68 2.01
C GLY A 97 -7.47 5.29 1.46
N PHE A 98 -7.46 5.66 0.19
CA PHE A 98 -6.31 6.26 -0.48
C PHE A 98 -5.93 7.62 0.14
N MET A 99 -6.91 8.42 0.56
CA MET A 99 -6.69 9.63 1.36
C MET A 99 -6.03 9.29 2.70
N GLY A 100 -6.51 8.24 3.37
CA GLY A 100 -5.93 7.76 4.63
C GLY A 100 -4.46 7.38 4.46
N HIS A 101 -4.10 6.69 3.38
CA HIS A 101 -2.72 6.36 3.07
C HIS A 101 -1.84 7.63 3.01
N TYR A 102 -2.19 8.60 2.17
CA TYR A 102 -1.42 9.84 2.06
C TYR A 102 -1.34 10.63 3.34
N THR A 103 -2.43 10.70 4.10
CA THR A 103 -2.46 11.40 5.39
C THR A 103 -1.44 10.78 6.35
N LEU A 104 -1.41 9.45 6.43
CA LEU A 104 -0.46 8.76 7.30
C LEU A 104 0.97 8.97 6.83
N ASP A 105 1.23 8.79 5.53
CA ASP A 105 2.56 8.97 4.94
C ASP A 105 3.11 10.38 5.20
N CYS A 106 2.34 11.42 4.94
CA CYS A 106 2.75 12.79 5.21
C CYS A 106 3.06 13.05 6.69
N THR A 107 2.39 12.33 7.60
CA THR A 107 2.58 12.49 9.04
C THR A 107 3.79 11.72 9.55
N ILE A 108 4.01 10.50 9.07
CA ILE A 108 5.02 9.59 9.62
C ILE A 108 6.38 9.71 8.91
N HIS A 109 6.43 10.01 7.63
CA HIS A 109 7.70 10.08 6.89
C HIS A 109 8.75 11.03 7.49
N PRO A 110 8.41 12.20 8.05
CA PRO A 110 9.42 13.01 8.71
C PRO A 110 10.15 12.27 9.85
N TYR A 111 9.43 11.43 10.60
CA TYR A 111 10.00 10.61 11.66
C TYR A 111 10.84 9.47 11.09
N VAL A 112 10.32 8.77 10.06
CA VAL A 112 11.08 7.71 9.38
C VAL A 112 12.40 8.25 8.84
N TYR A 113 12.39 9.41 8.21
CA TYR A 113 13.60 10.04 7.68
C TYR A 113 14.58 10.44 8.78
N ALA A 114 14.08 10.96 9.90
CA ALA A 114 14.93 11.29 11.04
C ALA A 114 15.61 10.05 11.64
N PHE A 115 14.88 8.94 11.76
CA PHE A 115 15.41 7.68 12.30
C PHE A 115 16.38 6.98 11.35
N THR A 116 16.12 7.05 10.04
CA THR A 116 16.98 6.37 9.04
C THR A 116 18.16 7.21 8.57
N GLY A 117 18.26 8.46 9.04
CA GLY A 117 19.31 9.40 8.62
C GLY A 117 19.14 9.88 7.18
N TYR A 118 17.95 9.71 6.57
CA TYR A 118 17.69 10.21 5.23
C TYR A 118 17.84 11.73 5.16
N ASN A 119 18.62 12.19 4.21
CA ASN A 119 18.75 13.60 3.86
C ASN A 119 18.40 13.78 2.39
N ALA A 120 17.39 14.60 2.10
CA ALA A 120 16.94 14.86 0.74
C ALA A 120 18.01 15.52 -0.14
N GLN A 121 18.97 16.27 0.45
CA GLN A 121 20.07 16.93 -0.25
C GLN A 121 21.26 16.00 -0.51
N THR A 122 21.54 15.11 0.41
CA THR A 122 22.61 14.11 0.33
C THR A 122 22.08 12.73 0.73
N PRO A 123 21.27 12.11 -0.13
CA PRO A 123 20.69 10.83 0.22
C PRO A 123 21.80 9.79 0.40
N PRO A 124 21.71 8.95 1.45
CA PRO A 124 22.57 7.78 1.58
C PRO A 124 22.43 6.87 0.37
N SER A 125 23.37 5.95 0.17
CA SER A 125 23.24 4.97 -0.91
C SER A 125 21.86 4.31 -0.80
N ASN A 126 21.12 4.24 -1.88
CA ASN A 126 19.71 3.79 -1.90
C ASN A 126 19.46 2.47 -1.18
N THR A 127 20.49 1.64 -1.04
CA THR A 127 20.41 0.30 -0.44
C THR A 127 20.49 0.29 1.07
N GLU A 128 21.34 1.12 1.66
CA GLU A 128 21.43 1.25 3.12
C GLU A 128 20.17 1.92 3.66
N TYR A 129 19.77 2.99 3.02
CA TYR A 129 18.53 3.69 3.35
C TYR A 129 17.31 2.78 3.26
N PHE A 130 17.18 1.98 2.18
CA PHE A 130 16.06 1.07 2.02
C PHE A 130 16.00 0.02 3.13
N GLY A 131 17.12 -0.58 3.50
CA GLY A 131 17.18 -1.57 4.58
C GLY A 131 16.75 -1.01 5.93
N GLN A 132 17.26 0.17 6.30
CA GLN A 132 16.90 0.85 7.56
C GLN A 132 15.44 1.30 7.57
N HIS A 133 14.96 1.83 6.46
CA HIS A 133 13.58 2.24 6.27
C HIS A 133 12.61 1.06 6.43
N ALA A 134 12.85 -0.03 5.71
CA ALA A 134 12.03 -1.25 5.80
C ALA A 134 12.05 -1.87 7.21
N TYR A 135 13.21 -1.85 7.87
CA TYR A 135 13.34 -2.32 9.26
C TYR A 135 12.48 -1.49 10.21
N PHE A 136 12.62 -0.16 10.15
CA PHE A 136 11.85 0.74 11.02
C PHE A 136 10.34 0.56 10.86
N GLU A 137 9.87 0.43 9.62
CA GLU A 137 8.45 0.23 9.33
C GLU A 137 7.93 -1.13 9.80
N THR A 138 8.76 -2.17 9.69
CA THR A 138 8.39 -3.51 10.20
C THR A 138 8.28 -3.52 11.72
N GLU A 139 9.19 -2.84 12.42
CA GLU A 139 9.12 -2.68 13.88
C GLU A 139 7.86 -1.88 14.27
N LEU A 140 7.57 -0.78 13.57
CA LEU A 140 6.36 0.01 13.80
C LEU A 140 5.08 -0.81 13.57
N ASP A 141 5.02 -1.60 12.51
CA ASP A 141 3.91 -2.52 12.24
C ASP A 141 3.71 -3.51 13.39
N SER A 142 4.81 -4.06 13.92
CA SER A 142 4.79 -5.05 14.99
C SER A 142 4.32 -4.44 16.32
N GLU A 143 4.87 -3.31 16.69
CA GLU A 143 4.52 -2.61 17.94
C GLU A 143 3.06 -2.14 17.94
N LEU A 144 2.60 -1.49 16.87
CA LEU A 144 1.21 -1.04 16.77
C LEU A 144 0.22 -2.19 16.72
N LEU A 145 0.58 -3.30 16.07
CA LEU A 145 -0.27 -4.48 16.05
C LEU A 145 -0.42 -5.08 17.44
N TYR A 146 0.67 -5.17 18.19
CA TYR A 146 0.63 -5.68 19.55
C TYR A 146 -0.15 -4.73 20.49
N GLU A 147 0.15 -3.43 20.43
CA GLU A 147 -0.54 -2.42 21.24
C GLU A 147 -2.06 -2.43 21.03
N LYS A 148 -2.49 -2.46 19.75
CA LYS A 148 -3.90 -2.28 19.39
C LYS A 148 -4.71 -3.57 19.33
N LYS A 149 -4.08 -4.70 19.13
CA LYS A 149 -4.76 -5.99 18.88
C LYS A 149 -4.26 -7.12 19.76
N HIS A 150 -3.16 -6.96 20.48
CA HIS A 150 -2.47 -8.00 21.24
C HIS A 150 -2.11 -9.21 20.35
N LEU A 151 -1.74 -8.94 19.10
CA LEU A 151 -1.33 -9.95 18.12
C LEU A 151 0.12 -9.73 17.72
N TYR A 152 0.82 -10.82 17.46
CA TYR A 152 2.11 -10.80 16.79
C TYR A 152 1.91 -10.79 15.25
N PRO A 153 2.89 -10.29 14.48
CA PRO A 153 2.79 -10.23 13.00
C PRO A 153 2.41 -11.57 12.37
N SER A 154 2.96 -12.69 12.87
CA SER A 154 2.65 -14.02 12.39
C SER A 154 1.18 -14.46 12.58
N GLN A 155 0.46 -13.82 13.49
CA GLN A 155 -0.95 -14.08 13.79
C GLN A 155 -1.89 -13.18 12.98
N PHE A 156 -1.37 -12.14 12.34
CA PHE A 156 -2.16 -11.18 11.57
C PHE A 156 -2.10 -11.48 10.07
N HIS A 157 -3.20 -11.98 9.53
CA HIS A 157 -3.29 -12.33 8.12
C HIS A 157 -3.60 -11.10 7.25
N GLN A 158 -2.58 -10.32 6.90
CA GLN A 158 -2.67 -9.12 6.05
C GLN A 158 -3.45 -9.40 4.75
N ASN A 159 -3.18 -10.52 4.10
CA ASN A 159 -3.85 -10.94 2.86
C ASN A 159 -5.37 -11.13 3.00
N ALA A 160 -5.88 -11.31 4.22
CA ALA A 160 -7.31 -11.43 4.45
C ALA A 160 -8.04 -10.09 4.43
N THR A 161 -7.33 -8.97 4.61
CA THR A 161 -7.94 -7.62 4.63
C THR A 161 -8.30 -7.11 3.24
N ILE A 162 -7.68 -7.64 2.18
CA ILE A 162 -7.83 -7.21 0.77
C ILE A 162 -8.60 -8.23 -0.08
N ARG A 163 -9.70 -8.79 0.45
CA ARG A 163 -10.57 -9.74 -0.29
C ARG A 163 -11.55 -8.99 -1.17
N LEU A 164 -11.10 -8.56 -2.34
CA LEU A 164 -11.97 -7.85 -3.30
C LEU A 164 -12.97 -8.80 -3.99
N THR A 165 -14.21 -8.34 -4.12
CA THR A 165 -15.16 -8.92 -5.09
C THR A 165 -14.73 -8.59 -6.52
N THR A 166 -15.29 -9.32 -7.50
CA THR A 166 -15.03 -9.03 -8.93
C THR A 166 -15.44 -7.60 -9.30
N LEU A 167 -16.55 -7.11 -8.75
CA LEU A 167 -17.00 -5.74 -9.01
C LEU A 167 -16.04 -4.71 -8.38
N GLN A 168 -15.64 -4.89 -7.13
CA GLN A 168 -14.70 -4.00 -6.46
C GLN A 168 -13.37 -3.91 -7.23
N ARG A 169 -12.81 -5.06 -7.64
CA ARG A 169 -11.60 -5.09 -8.46
C ARG A 169 -11.78 -4.32 -9.77
N LYS A 170 -12.87 -4.57 -10.50
CA LYS A 170 -13.13 -3.88 -11.76
C LYS A 170 -13.25 -2.37 -11.60
N VAL A 171 -13.94 -1.91 -10.56
CA VAL A 171 -14.09 -0.46 -10.28
C VAL A 171 -12.73 0.16 -9.98
N ILE A 172 -11.97 -0.41 -9.05
CA ILE A 172 -10.67 0.13 -8.62
C ILE A 172 -9.67 0.15 -9.78
N VAL A 173 -9.60 -0.92 -10.56
CA VAL A 173 -8.70 -0.99 -11.73
C VAL A 173 -9.03 0.11 -12.74
N ARG A 174 -10.30 0.36 -13.02
CA ARG A 174 -10.71 1.43 -13.94
C ARG A 174 -10.37 2.83 -13.41
N MET A 175 -10.53 3.04 -12.09
CA MET A 175 -10.15 4.30 -11.44
C MET A 175 -8.65 4.55 -11.56
N LEU A 176 -7.85 3.55 -11.21
CA LEU A 176 -6.39 3.62 -11.30
C LEU A 176 -5.93 3.82 -12.75
N CYS A 177 -6.51 3.09 -13.70
CA CYS A 177 -6.19 3.25 -15.11
C CYS A 177 -6.48 4.68 -15.59
N TYR A 178 -7.61 5.25 -15.19
CA TYR A 178 -7.94 6.64 -15.49
C TYR A 178 -6.93 7.61 -14.85
N ALA A 179 -6.61 7.45 -13.56
CA ALA A 179 -5.70 8.34 -12.86
C ALA A 179 -4.28 8.29 -13.45
N TYR A 180 -3.73 7.09 -13.68
CA TYR A 180 -2.39 6.94 -14.27
C TYR A 180 -2.30 7.53 -15.66
N ARG A 181 -3.24 7.22 -16.56
CA ARG A 181 -3.22 7.74 -17.95
C ARG A 181 -3.34 9.24 -18.05
N ASN A 182 -4.12 9.87 -17.17
CA ASN A 182 -4.32 11.31 -17.19
C ASN A 182 -3.25 12.08 -16.41
N THR A 183 -2.44 11.40 -15.58
CA THR A 183 -1.35 12.06 -14.85
C THR A 183 0.00 11.82 -15.51
N TYR A 184 0.22 10.62 -16.04
CA TYR A 184 1.52 10.19 -16.57
C TYR A 184 1.36 9.69 -18.01
N PRO A 185 1.20 10.60 -19.00
CA PRO A 185 0.91 10.22 -20.39
C PRO A 185 2.03 9.39 -21.03
N ASP A 186 3.26 9.54 -20.55
CA ASP A 186 4.44 8.80 -21.03
C ASP A 186 4.48 7.34 -20.56
N ILE A 187 3.55 6.94 -19.69
CA ILE A 187 3.51 5.58 -19.15
C ILE A 187 2.32 4.82 -19.71
N SER A 188 2.60 3.74 -20.43
CA SER A 188 1.55 2.87 -20.93
C SER A 188 1.05 1.95 -19.81
N VAL A 189 -0.17 2.21 -19.31
CA VAL A 189 -0.88 1.32 -18.40
C VAL A 189 -2.21 0.89 -19.00
N SER A 190 -2.58 -0.38 -18.77
CA SER A 190 -3.87 -0.94 -19.19
C SER A 190 -4.64 -1.47 -17.99
N GLU A 191 -5.95 -1.63 -18.15
CA GLU A 191 -6.77 -2.28 -17.10
C GLU A 191 -6.29 -3.71 -16.85
N LEU A 192 -5.87 -4.43 -17.88
CA LEU A 192 -5.32 -5.78 -17.76
C LEU A 192 -4.07 -5.78 -16.89
N PHE A 193 -3.10 -4.89 -17.18
CA PHE A 193 -1.89 -4.74 -16.39
C PHE A 193 -2.21 -4.45 -14.92
N LEU A 194 -3.03 -3.45 -14.64
CA LEU A 194 -3.38 -3.05 -13.27
C LEU A 194 -4.20 -4.12 -12.52
N SER A 195 -4.94 -4.97 -13.24
CA SER A 195 -5.78 -6.00 -12.62
C SER A 195 -5.01 -7.09 -11.85
N GLY A 196 -3.74 -7.26 -12.16
CA GLY A 196 -2.85 -8.20 -11.48
C GLY A 196 -2.35 -7.72 -10.13
N ALA A 197 -2.27 -6.40 -9.93
CA ALA A 197 -1.61 -5.84 -8.75
C ALA A 197 -2.21 -6.30 -7.40
N PRO A 198 -3.54 -6.36 -7.18
CA PRO A 198 -4.10 -6.87 -5.93
C PRO A 198 -3.78 -8.35 -5.66
N PHE A 199 -3.66 -9.16 -6.70
CA PHE A 199 -3.24 -10.55 -6.56
C PHE A 199 -1.78 -10.64 -6.08
N TRP A 200 -0.88 -9.87 -6.69
CA TRP A 200 0.53 -9.87 -6.31
C TRP A 200 0.76 -9.32 -4.90
N MET A 201 0.03 -8.28 -4.50
CA MET A 201 0.08 -7.80 -3.12
C MET A 201 -0.39 -8.88 -2.13
N LYS A 202 -1.50 -9.56 -2.44
CA LYS A 202 -2.01 -10.65 -1.61
C LYS A 202 -1.03 -11.82 -1.52
N LEU A 203 -0.36 -12.15 -2.62
CA LEU A 203 0.68 -13.17 -2.66
C LEU A 203 1.91 -12.73 -1.84
N GLY A 204 2.39 -11.51 -2.05
CA GLY A 204 3.54 -10.96 -1.34
C GLY A 204 3.33 -10.93 0.17
N THR A 205 2.19 -10.39 0.63
CA THR A 205 1.85 -10.37 2.07
C THR A 205 1.72 -11.77 2.67
N HIS A 206 1.25 -12.75 1.89
CA HIS A 206 1.22 -14.15 2.34
C HIS A 206 2.62 -14.76 2.43
N LEU A 207 3.49 -14.46 1.48
CA LEU A 207 4.87 -14.97 1.48
C LEU A 207 5.72 -14.34 2.59
N LEU A 208 5.49 -13.09 2.92
CA LEU A 208 6.22 -12.38 3.99
C LEU A 208 5.77 -12.79 5.40
N ASN A 209 4.55 -13.30 5.55
CA ASN A 209 4.10 -13.84 6.84
C ASN A 209 4.87 -15.13 7.20
N ASP A 210 5.49 -15.14 8.37
CA ASP A 210 6.37 -16.24 8.84
C ASP A 210 5.99 -16.77 10.22
N PRO A 211 4.91 -17.55 10.32
CA PRO A 211 4.48 -18.13 11.60
C PRO A 211 5.52 -19.01 12.29
N SER A 212 6.47 -19.55 11.53
CA SER A 212 7.49 -20.48 12.05
C SER A 212 8.84 -19.82 12.35
N GLY A 213 9.07 -18.56 11.93
CA GLY A 213 10.37 -17.89 11.97
C GLY A 213 11.41 -18.43 10.98
N GLN A 214 11.09 -19.50 10.25
CA GLN A 214 12.03 -20.17 9.34
C GLN A 214 12.34 -19.36 8.09
N LYS A 215 11.34 -18.66 7.55
CA LYS A 215 11.53 -17.83 6.35
C LYS A 215 12.47 -16.67 6.63
N LYS A 216 12.37 -16.07 7.81
CA LYS A 216 13.25 -14.96 8.25
C LYS A 216 14.70 -15.43 8.38
N VAL A 217 14.92 -16.62 8.96
CA VAL A 217 16.25 -17.21 9.07
C VAL A 217 16.82 -17.55 7.70
N LEU A 218 16.00 -18.18 6.84
CA LEU A 218 16.42 -18.55 5.47
C LEU A 218 16.74 -17.31 4.63
N SER A 219 15.89 -16.29 4.66
CA SER A 219 16.15 -15.06 3.90
C SER A 219 17.42 -14.35 4.36
N ARG A 220 17.68 -14.28 5.67
CA ARG A 220 18.92 -13.73 6.23
C ARG A 220 20.15 -14.51 5.75
N LEU A 221 20.07 -15.84 5.71
CA LEU A 221 21.17 -16.67 5.24
C LEU A 221 21.44 -16.45 3.76
N ILE A 222 20.40 -16.44 2.92
CA ILE A 222 20.51 -16.17 1.48
C ILE A 222 21.09 -14.78 1.23
N GLU A 223 20.59 -13.77 1.93
CA GLU A 223 21.07 -12.39 1.78
C GLU A 223 22.54 -12.25 2.17
N LYS A 224 22.95 -12.89 3.27
CA LYS A 224 24.35 -12.90 3.70
C LYS A 224 25.27 -13.54 2.67
N ILE A 225 24.83 -14.64 2.04
CA ILE A 225 25.65 -15.39 1.08
C ILE A 225 25.71 -14.70 -0.28
N PHE A 226 24.59 -14.23 -0.81
CA PHE A 226 24.47 -13.77 -2.19
C PHE A 226 24.46 -12.25 -2.36
N LEU A 227 23.99 -11.50 -1.37
CA LEU A 227 23.78 -10.05 -1.48
C LEU A 227 24.71 -9.24 -0.58
N GLY A 228 25.29 -9.85 0.45
CA GLY A 228 26.11 -9.15 1.45
C GLY A 228 25.36 -8.10 2.28
N ARG A 229 24.03 -8.03 2.17
CA ARG A 229 23.17 -7.03 2.82
C ARG A 229 21.76 -7.55 3.05
N ALA A 230 21.06 -7.01 4.04
CA ALA A 230 19.64 -7.30 4.28
C ALA A 230 18.78 -6.59 3.24
N PHE A 231 17.84 -7.32 2.62
CA PHE A 231 16.90 -6.79 1.64
C PHE A 231 15.46 -7.23 1.95
N LEU A 232 15.20 -8.53 2.04
CA LEU A 232 13.87 -9.10 2.33
C LEU A 232 13.69 -9.45 3.80
N SER A 233 14.76 -9.88 4.48
CA SER A 233 14.66 -10.36 5.85
C SER A 233 14.09 -9.36 6.85
N PRO A 234 14.27 -8.03 6.70
CA PRO A 234 13.58 -7.05 7.54
C PRO A 234 12.07 -7.02 7.34
N MET A 235 11.58 -7.44 6.18
CA MET A 235 10.15 -7.41 5.82
C MET A 235 9.41 -8.69 6.21
N VAL A 236 10.14 -9.76 6.53
CA VAL A 236 9.56 -11.06 6.92
C VAL A 236 9.23 -11.02 8.42
N ALA A 237 7.95 -11.16 8.75
CA ALA A 237 7.43 -11.05 10.12
C ALA A 237 6.49 -12.20 10.48
#